data_5a57ab9a9b742282349a3049c14ac875
#
_entry.id   5a57ab9a9b742282349a3049c14ac875
#
_cell.length_a   1.000
_cell.length_b   1.000
_cell.length_c   1.000
_cell.angle_alpha   90.00
_cell.angle_beta   90.00
_cell.angle_gamma   90.00
#
_symmetry.space_group_name_H-M   'P 1'
#
loop_
_entity.id
_entity.type
_entity.pdbx_description
1 polymer ?
#
loop_
_entity_poly.entity_id
_entity_poly.type
_entity_poly.pdbx_seq_one_letter_code
_entity_poly.pdbx_strand_id
1 'polypeptide(L)'
;ALALAEREIPCPRVMALYRIPCAKREAVRYRPLPGKTLRELIRAGEEAPALRAQLGRFVAGLHEAGIYFRSLHLGNIVLTPDGALGLIDIADLRASGKPIPRHRRLRNLKHLMRDEQDRAWICHPDATVFDRAYNIALGQGAADRA
;
A
#
# COMPACT_ATOMS: atom_id res chain seq x y z
N ALA A 1 -7.74 2.41 -9.45
CA ALA A 1 -7.37 3.82 -9.27
C ALA A 1 -8.48 4.63 -8.59
N LEU A 2 -9.71 4.64 -9.13
CA LEU A 2 -10.82 5.44 -8.57
C LEU A 2 -11.06 5.18 -7.08
N ALA A 3 -11.17 3.92 -6.67
CA ALA A 3 -11.39 3.55 -5.27
C ALA A 3 -10.28 4.03 -4.31
N LEU A 4 -9.05 4.20 -4.79
CA LEU A 4 -7.94 4.76 -4.01
C LEU A 4 -8.04 6.28 -3.96
N ALA A 5 -8.35 6.93 -5.09
CA ALA A 5 -8.53 8.38 -5.16
C ALA A 5 -9.66 8.86 -4.24
N GLU A 6 -10.79 8.15 -4.21
CA GLU A 6 -11.92 8.44 -3.29
C GLU A 6 -11.54 8.33 -1.80
N ARG A 7 -10.47 7.64 -1.48
CA ARG A 7 -9.93 7.45 -0.14
C ARG A 7 -8.66 8.25 0.13
N GLU A 8 -8.34 9.17 -0.76
CA GLU A 8 -7.15 10.04 -0.70
C GLU A 8 -5.82 9.24 -0.59
N ILE A 9 -5.81 8.00 -1.13
CA ILE A 9 -4.61 7.16 -1.18
C ILE A 9 -3.87 7.46 -2.48
N PRO A 10 -2.62 7.96 -2.44
CA PRO A 10 -1.85 8.26 -3.63
C PRO A 10 -1.69 7.04 -4.53
N CYS A 11 -1.97 7.21 -5.81
CA CYS A 11 -1.85 6.15 -6.82
C CYS A 11 -1.69 6.75 -8.23
N PRO A 12 -1.32 5.96 -9.25
CA PRO A 12 -1.29 6.43 -10.63
C PRO A 12 -2.65 6.93 -11.07
N ARG A 13 -2.67 8.08 -11.73
CA ARG A 13 -3.91 8.71 -12.21
C ARG A 13 -4.25 8.23 -13.62
N VAL A 14 -5.39 7.58 -13.77
CA VAL A 14 -5.90 7.19 -15.09
C VAL A 14 -6.26 8.44 -15.88
N MET A 15 -5.69 8.56 -17.09
CA MET A 15 -5.89 9.69 -18.02
C MET A 15 -6.83 9.31 -19.14
N ALA A 16 -6.74 8.09 -19.67
CA ALA A 16 -7.58 7.61 -20.76
C ALA A 16 -7.61 6.08 -20.80
N LEU A 17 -8.72 5.56 -21.32
CA LEU A 17 -8.90 4.15 -21.64
C LEU A 17 -9.07 4.05 -23.17
N TYR A 18 -8.34 3.15 -23.79
CA TYR A 18 -8.41 2.87 -25.21
C TYR A 18 -8.83 1.43 -25.45
N ARG A 19 -9.78 1.24 -26.35
CA ARG A 19 -10.10 -0.09 -26.89
C ARG A 19 -9.30 -0.29 -28.18
N ILE A 20 -8.59 -1.40 -28.29
CA ILE A 20 -7.81 -1.78 -29.47
C ILE A 20 -8.56 -2.92 -30.17
N PRO A 21 -9.44 -2.62 -31.13
CA PRO A 21 -10.35 -3.63 -31.71
C PRO A 21 -9.61 -4.77 -32.40
N CYS A 22 -8.54 -4.47 -33.12
CA CYS A 22 -7.73 -5.44 -33.86
C CYS A 22 -7.03 -6.47 -32.94
N ALA A 23 -6.70 -6.06 -31.70
CA ALA A 23 -6.06 -6.93 -30.73
C ALA A 23 -7.03 -7.50 -29.68
N LYS A 24 -8.32 -7.09 -29.72
CA LYS A 24 -9.32 -7.40 -28.67
C LYS A 24 -8.80 -7.10 -27.25
N ARG A 25 -8.05 -6.01 -27.09
CA ARG A 25 -7.43 -5.60 -25.83
C ARG A 25 -7.84 -4.16 -25.48
N GLU A 26 -7.67 -3.86 -24.21
CA GLU A 26 -7.81 -2.50 -23.68
C GLU A 26 -6.43 -2.00 -23.24
N ALA A 27 -6.16 -0.73 -23.48
CA ALA A 27 -4.98 -0.03 -23.01
C ALA A 27 -5.37 1.12 -22.09
N VAL A 28 -4.61 1.29 -21.03
CA VAL A 28 -4.80 2.36 -20.05
C VAL A 28 -3.62 3.31 -20.16
N ARG A 29 -3.92 4.58 -20.40
CA ARG A 29 -2.95 5.66 -20.25
C ARG A 29 -3.09 6.25 -18.86
N TYR A 30 -2.01 6.31 -18.09
CA TYR A 30 -2.03 6.89 -16.76
C TYR A 30 -0.83 7.83 -16.54
N ARG A 31 -0.98 8.75 -15.60
CA ARG A 31 0.12 9.53 -15.06
C ARG A 31 0.73 8.73 -13.91
N PRO A 32 2.05 8.44 -13.94
CA PRO A 32 2.73 7.73 -12.87
C PRO A 32 2.62 8.48 -11.54
N LEU A 33 2.62 7.74 -10.43
CA LEU A 33 2.80 8.31 -9.10
C LEU A 33 4.27 8.71 -8.94
N PRO A 34 4.59 9.99 -8.66
CA PRO A 34 5.97 10.40 -8.46
C PRO A 34 6.52 9.89 -7.12
N GLY A 35 7.81 9.62 -7.07
CA GLY A 35 8.53 9.17 -5.89
C GLY A 35 9.36 7.93 -6.15
N LYS A 36 9.93 7.36 -5.07
CA LYS A 36 10.69 6.12 -5.08
C LYS A 36 9.92 5.03 -4.34
N THR A 37 10.01 3.79 -4.80
CA THR A 37 9.48 2.67 -4.04
C THR A 37 10.25 2.48 -2.74
N LEU A 38 9.60 1.93 -1.72
CA LEU A 38 10.27 1.67 -0.45
C LEU A 38 11.46 0.72 -0.63
N ARG A 39 11.36 -0.23 -1.56
CA ARG A 39 12.46 -1.15 -1.89
C ARG A 39 13.66 -0.42 -2.49
N GLU A 40 13.44 0.58 -3.35
CA GLU A 40 14.52 1.42 -3.89
C GLU A 40 15.20 2.24 -2.79
N LEU A 41 14.41 2.88 -1.91
CA LEU A 41 14.93 3.67 -0.78
C LEU A 41 15.79 2.81 0.16
N ILE A 42 15.31 1.63 0.52
CA ILE A 42 16.01 0.71 1.42
C ILE A 42 17.33 0.22 0.79
N ARG A 43 17.32 -0.13 -0.48
CA ARG A 43 18.55 -0.55 -1.20
C ARG A 43 19.57 0.57 -1.32
N ALA A 44 19.11 1.81 -1.40
CA ALA A 44 19.97 2.98 -1.45
C ALA A 44 20.43 3.47 -0.07
N GLY A 45 19.87 2.94 1.03
CA GLY A 45 20.10 3.44 2.38
C GLY A 45 19.56 4.86 2.62
N GLU A 46 18.53 5.24 1.87
CA GLU A 46 17.91 6.57 1.90
C GLU A 46 16.65 6.63 2.78
N GLU A 47 16.28 5.53 3.42
CA GLU A 47 15.07 5.46 4.23
C GLU A 47 15.19 6.24 5.55
N ALA A 48 14.15 7.02 5.85
CA ALA A 48 14.07 7.72 7.14
C ALA A 48 13.76 6.74 8.29
N PRO A 49 14.27 6.99 9.52
CA PRO A 49 14.02 6.12 10.69
C PRO A 49 12.53 5.88 10.98
N ALA A 50 11.67 6.87 10.69
CA ALA A 50 10.23 6.78 10.92
C ALA A 50 9.46 5.95 9.88
N LEU A 51 10.11 5.52 8.79
CA LEU A 51 9.45 4.89 7.65
C LEU A 51 8.74 3.58 8.01
N ARG A 52 9.32 2.76 8.92
CA ARG A 52 8.66 1.50 9.37
C ARG A 52 7.35 1.76 10.10
N ALA A 53 7.33 2.74 10.99
CA ALA A 53 6.11 3.12 11.70
C ALA A 53 5.09 3.72 10.74
N GLN A 54 5.54 4.54 9.78
CA GLN A 54 4.69 5.09 8.73
C GLN A 54 4.07 3.98 7.88
N LEU A 55 4.85 2.97 7.50
CA LEU A 55 4.36 1.79 6.79
C LEU A 55 3.28 1.04 7.59
N GLY A 56 3.49 0.84 8.89
CA GLY A 56 2.50 0.19 9.75
C GLY A 56 1.16 0.93 9.76
N ARG A 57 1.19 2.25 9.96
CA ARG A 57 -0.01 3.11 9.90
C ARG A 57 -0.67 3.08 8.51
N PHE A 58 0.12 3.15 7.46
CA PHE A 58 -0.38 3.10 6.09
C PHE A 58 -1.12 1.80 5.78
N VAL A 59 -0.53 0.64 6.12
CA VAL A 59 -1.16 -0.66 5.91
C VAL A 59 -2.44 -0.81 6.75
N ALA A 60 -2.44 -0.32 7.98
CA ALA A 60 -3.65 -0.27 8.81
C ALA A 60 -4.74 0.58 8.14
N GLY A 61 -4.39 1.75 7.64
CA GLY A 61 -5.30 2.63 6.90
C GLY A 61 -5.91 1.97 5.66
N LEU A 62 -5.11 1.23 4.88
CA LEU A 62 -5.62 0.43 3.76
C LEU A 62 -6.69 -0.57 4.21
N HIS A 63 -6.41 -1.30 5.29
CA HIS A 63 -7.31 -2.31 5.82
C HIS A 63 -8.61 -1.70 6.37
N GLU A 64 -8.52 -0.58 7.05
CA GLU A 64 -9.68 0.17 7.55
C GLU A 64 -10.51 0.77 6.41
N ALA A 65 -9.86 1.24 5.35
CA ALA A 65 -10.52 1.73 4.14
C ALA A 65 -11.12 0.62 3.26
N GLY A 66 -11.03 -0.65 3.67
CA GLY A 66 -11.57 -1.78 2.92
C GLY A 66 -10.71 -2.19 1.71
N ILE A 67 -9.44 -1.80 1.68
CA ILE A 67 -8.53 -2.10 0.58
C ILE A 67 -7.80 -3.42 0.85
N TYR A 68 -7.96 -4.38 -0.07
CA TYR A 68 -7.20 -5.62 -0.11
C TYR A 68 -6.34 -5.65 -1.37
N PHE A 69 -5.03 -5.65 -1.20
CA PHE A 69 -4.08 -5.60 -2.30
C PHE A 69 -3.17 -6.84 -2.26
N ARG A 70 -3.37 -7.79 -3.19
CA ARG A 70 -2.62 -9.04 -3.24
C ARG A 70 -1.13 -8.84 -3.52
N SER A 71 -0.81 -7.84 -4.32
CA SER A 71 0.57 -7.46 -4.65
C SER A 71 1.15 -6.44 -3.67
N LEU A 72 0.69 -6.44 -2.41
CA LEU A 72 1.23 -5.59 -1.36
C LEU A 72 2.63 -6.08 -0.97
N HIS A 73 3.63 -5.35 -1.43
CA HIS A 73 5.06 -5.53 -1.07
C HIS A 73 5.79 -4.19 -1.24
N LEU A 74 7.00 -4.07 -0.69
CA LEU A 74 7.72 -2.79 -0.65
C LEU A 74 8.07 -2.23 -2.04
N GLY A 75 8.11 -3.08 -3.08
CA GLY A 75 8.30 -2.65 -4.46
C GLY A 75 7.06 -1.99 -5.10
N ASN A 76 5.88 -2.10 -4.48
CA ASN A 76 4.63 -1.50 -4.96
C ASN A 76 4.12 -0.39 -4.03
N ILE A 77 4.89 -0.03 -3.02
CA ILE A 77 4.61 1.11 -2.14
C ILE A 77 5.63 2.21 -2.45
N VAL A 78 5.14 3.39 -2.76
CA VAL A 78 5.94 4.56 -3.15
C VAL A 78 5.88 5.60 -2.05
N LEU A 79 7.05 6.14 -1.68
CA LEU A 79 7.15 7.37 -0.90
C LEU A 79 7.14 8.55 -1.87
N THR A 80 6.08 9.33 -1.82
CA THR A 80 5.91 10.52 -2.68
C THR A 80 6.77 11.70 -2.21
N PRO A 81 7.05 12.70 -3.06
CA PRO A 81 7.88 13.84 -2.68
C PRO A 81 7.35 14.67 -1.49
N ASP A 82 6.04 14.64 -1.27
CA ASP A 82 5.38 15.28 -0.11
C ASP A 82 5.37 14.42 1.16
N GLY A 83 6.00 13.24 1.12
CA GLY A 83 6.17 12.34 2.26
C GLY A 83 5.00 11.39 2.51
N ALA A 84 4.00 11.33 1.64
CA ALA A 84 2.92 10.37 1.74
C ALA A 84 3.34 9.01 1.16
N LEU A 85 2.69 7.93 1.64
CA LEU A 85 2.80 6.61 1.01
C LEU A 85 1.65 6.39 0.03
N GLY A 86 1.96 5.80 -1.11
CA GLY A 86 1.00 5.46 -2.15
C GLY A 86 1.27 4.09 -2.75
N LEU A 87 0.39 3.66 -3.64
CA LEU A 87 0.43 2.34 -4.28
C LEU A 87 0.61 2.46 -5.79
N ILE A 88 1.41 1.57 -6.36
CA ILE A 88 1.54 1.36 -7.80
C ILE A 88 1.22 -0.10 -8.15
N ASP A 89 1.10 -0.40 -9.45
CA ASP A 89 0.77 -1.74 -9.97
C ASP A 89 -0.51 -2.34 -9.34
N ILE A 90 -1.55 -1.52 -9.30
CA ILE A 90 -2.80 -1.74 -8.55
C ILE A 90 -3.84 -2.58 -9.30
N ALA A 91 -3.45 -3.35 -10.32
CA ALA A 91 -4.39 -4.10 -11.16
C ALA A 91 -5.20 -5.16 -10.39
N ASP A 92 -4.59 -5.79 -9.38
CA ASP A 92 -5.22 -6.84 -8.57
C ASP A 92 -5.82 -6.34 -7.24
N LEU A 93 -5.86 -5.02 -7.05
CA LEU A 93 -6.42 -4.38 -5.87
C LEU A 93 -7.94 -4.50 -5.84
N ARG A 94 -8.47 -4.81 -4.67
CA ARG A 94 -9.91 -4.86 -4.40
C ARG A 94 -10.28 -3.88 -3.30
N ALA A 95 -11.36 -3.15 -3.52
CA ALA A 95 -11.93 -2.24 -2.54
C ALA A 95 -13.32 -2.72 -2.10
N SER A 96 -13.63 -2.56 -0.83
CA SER A 96 -14.95 -2.80 -0.25
C SER A 96 -15.42 -1.56 0.50
N GLY A 97 -16.73 -1.47 0.73
CA GLY A 97 -17.31 -0.37 1.54
C GLY A 97 -17.15 -0.56 3.05
N LYS A 98 -16.46 -1.61 3.49
CA LYS A 98 -16.25 -1.94 4.90
C LYS A 98 -14.79 -2.33 5.14
N PRO A 99 -14.25 -2.13 6.36
CA PRO A 99 -12.94 -2.62 6.74
C PRO A 99 -12.78 -4.11 6.42
N ILE A 100 -11.59 -4.51 5.99
CA ILE A 100 -11.36 -5.92 5.69
C ILE A 100 -11.28 -6.75 6.97
N PRO A 101 -11.88 -7.96 6.99
CA PRO A 101 -11.93 -8.78 8.18
C PRO A 101 -10.55 -9.33 8.57
N ARG A 102 -10.37 -9.68 9.83
CA ARG A 102 -9.11 -10.10 10.43
C ARG A 102 -8.36 -11.16 9.61
N HIS A 103 -9.05 -12.19 9.12
CA HIS A 103 -8.41 -13.26 8.34
C HIS A 103 -7.81 -12.76 7.02
N ARG A 104 -8.46 -11.79 6.36
CA ARG A 104 -7.93 -11.14 5.14
C ARG A 104 -6.78 -10.20 5.48
N ARG A 105 -6.83 -9.45 6.60
CA ARG A 105 -5.70 -8.64 7.04
C ARG A 105 -4.46 -9.50 7.27
N LEU A 106 -4.59 -10.61 7.98
CA LEU A 106 -3.49 -11.54 8.22
C LEU A 106 -2.91 -12.11 6.91
N ARG A 107 -3.79 -12.45 5.95
CA ARG A 107 -3.35 -12.91 4.63
C ARG A 107 -2.61 -11.81 3.87
N ASN A 108 -3.08 -10.58 3.95
CA ASN A 108 -2.44 -9.43 3.29
C ASN A 108 -1.07 -9.11 3.90
N LEU A 109 -0.94 -9.18 5.23
CA LEU A 109 0.34 -9.06 5.91
C LEU A 109 1.32 -10.18 5.51
N LYS A 110 0.86 -11.40 5.27
CA LYS A 110 1.69 -12.47 4.71
C LYS A 110 2.20 -12.14 3.30
N HIS A 111 1.41 -11.45 2.46
CA HIS A 111 1.88 -10.97 1.17
C HIS A 111 2.98 -9.93 1.33
N LEU A 112 2.81 -8.96 2.24
CA LEU A 112 3.80 -7.94 2.56
C LEU A 112 5.13 -8.54 3.04
N MET A 113 5.06 -9.61 3.83
CA MET A 113 6.22 -10.31 4.42
C MET A 113 6.76 -11.47 3.56
N ARG A 114 6.31 -11.61 2.31
CA ARG A 114 6.64 -12.74 1.45
C ARG A 114 8.08 -12.72 0.97
N ASP A 115 8.55 -11.54 0.58
CA ASP A 115 9.94 -11.33 0.18
C ASP A 115 10.82 -11.31 1.42
N GLU A 116 11.95 -12.03 1.38
CA GLU A 116 12.84 -12.17 2.53
C GLU A 116 13.51 -10.86 2.92
N GLN A 117 13.92 -10.07 1.92
CA GLN A 117 14.57 -8.78 2.17
C GLN A 117 13.56 -7.76 2.73
N ASP A 118 12.35 -7.72 2.17
CA ASP A 118 11.28 -6.86 2.67
C ASP A 118 10.94 -7.22 4.12
N ARG A 119 10.79 -8.53 4.41
CA ARG A 119 10.52 -9.03 5.77
C ARG A 119 11.64 -8.68 6.74
N ALA A 120 12.90 -8.90 6.35
CA ALA A 120 14.05 -8.58 7.17
C ALA A 120 14.08 -7.12 7.57
N TRP A 121 13.80 -6.21 6.62
CA TRP A 121 13.75 -4.78 6.91
C TRP A 121 12.55 -4.41 7.79
N ILE A 122 11.35 -4.92 7.51
CA ILE A 122 10.15 -4.62 8.31
C ILE A 122 10.33 -5.07 9.75
N CYS A 123 10.96 -6.22 9.98
CA CYS A 123 11.16 -6.81 11.29
C CYS A 123 12.43 -6.33 12.02
N HIS A 124 13.22 -5.44 11.43
CA HIS A 124 14.47 -4.96 12.06
C HIS A 124 14.21 -3.78 13.02
N PRO A 125 14.91 -3.65 14.18
CA PRO A 125 15.71 -4.68 14.86
C PRO A 125 14.85 -5.79 15.47
N ASP A 126 13.57 -5.53 15.61
CA ASP A 126 12.50 -6.44 15.97
C ASP A 126 11.18 -6.00 15.30
N ALA A 127 10.20 -6.87 15.25
CA ALA A 127 8.92 -6.59 14.58
C ALA A 127 8.08 -5.50 15.27
N THR A 128 8.48 -5.03 16.45
CA THR A 128 7.61 -4.21 17.31
C THR A 128 7.28 -2.84 16.73
N VAL A 129 8.18 -2.23 15.97
CA VAL A 129 7.96 -0.88 15.41
C VAL A 129 6.80 -0.87 14.43
N PHE A 130 6.82 -1.79 13.46
CA PHE A 130 5.74 -1.96 12.49
C PHE A 130 4.45 -2.40 13.17
N ASP A 131 4.51 -3.47 13.96
CA ASP A 131 3.35 -4.09 14.60
C ASP A 131 2.65 -3.13 15.56
N ARG A 132 3.41 -2.37 16.36
CA ARG A 132 2.84 -1.36 17.26
C ARG A 132 2.12 -0.27 16.48
N ALA A 133 2.77 0.30 15.46
CA ALA A 133 2.17 1.36 14.64
C ALA A 133 0.91 0.87 13.91
N TYR A 134 0.93 -0.35 13.39
CA TYR A 134 -0.20 -0.99 12.73
C TYR A 134 -1.38 -1.19 13.70
N ASN A 135 -1.11 -1.78 14.88
CA ASN A 135 -2.17 -2.10 15.85
C ASN A 135 -2.79 -0.85 16.50
N ILE A 136 -1.97 0.19 16.79
CA ILE A 136 -2.49 1.47 17.29
C ILE A 136 -3.41 2.10 16.26
N ALA A 137 -3.01 2.13 14.99
CA ALA A 137 -3.82 2.73 13.93
C ALA A 137 -5.15 1.98 13.71
N LEU A 138 -5.16 0.65 13.80
CA LEU A 138 -6.39 -0.14 13.77
C LEU A 138 -7.30 0.16 14.99
N GLY A 139 -6.73 0.31 16.18
CA GLY A 139 -7.48 0.65 17.40
C GLY A 139 -8.15 2.02 17.31
N GLN A 140 -7.46 3.01 16.77
CA GLN A 140 -8.01 4.35 16.53
C GLN A 140 -9.16 4.30 15.52
N GLY A 141 -9.00 3.63 14.39
CA GLY A 141 -10.07 3.48 13.40
C GLY A 141 -11.31 2.73 13.91
N ALA A 142 -11.17 1.86 14.90
CA ALA A 142 -12.31 1.23 15.58
C ALA A 142 -13.03 2.19 16.52
N ALA A 143 -12.30 3.03 17.25
CA ALA A 143 -12.84 4.05 18.16
C ALA A 143 -13.61 5.14 17.41
N ASP A 144 -13.09 5.59 16.26
CA ASP A 144 -13.73 6.63 15.44
C ASP A 144 -15.08 6.18 14.83
N ARG A 145 -15.33 4.87 14.77
CA ARG A 145 -16.59 4.29 14.25
C ARG A 145 -17.60 3.91 15.34
N ALA A 146 -17.20 3.95 16.57
CA ALA A 146 -18.08 3.64 17.70
C ALA A 146 -18.86 4.87 18.14
#